data_2547f678bc82c7c8c2754810be516f0c
#
_entry.id   2547f678bc82c7c8c2754810be516f0c
#
_cell.length_a   1.000
_cell.length_b   1.000
_cell.length_c   1.000
_cell.angle_alpha   90.00
_cell.angle_beta   90.00
_cell.angle_gamma   90.00
#
_symmetry.space_group_name_H-M   'P 1'
#
loop_
_entity.id
_entity.type
_entity.pdbx_description
1 polymer ?
#
loop_
_entity_poly.entity_id
_entity_poly.type
_entity_poly.pdbx_seq_one_letter_code
_entity_poly.pdbx_strand_id
1 'polypeptide(L)'
;MVDINKVIEEMDLEGNPSKHRIVVAMSGGVDSSVTAALLVEAGFDVVGLTMQLYDHGKTVKKTGACCAGSDINDARLVSTKLGIPHYVLNYESIFQDQVMNDFVDSYIRGETPIPCVRCNQTVKFTDMFDRAKKLGASAMATGHYIRRKNRSGNPSLYTGIDSSKDQSYFLFA
;
A
#
# COMPACT_ATOMS: atom_id res chain seq x y z
N MET A 1 -5.04 -21.40 10.35
CA MET A 1 -3.61 -21.04 10.24
C MET A 1 -3.36 -20.71 8.78
N VAL A 2 -2.72 -19.57 8.48
CA VAL A 2 -2.37 -19.23 7.10
C VAL A 2 -1.26 -20.15 6.63
N ASP A 3 -1.35 -20.65 5.41
CA ASP A 3 -0.30 -21.49 4.82
C ASP A 3 0.82 -20.57 4.30
N ILE A 4 1.94 -20.55 5.00
CA ILE A 4 3.10 -19.71 4.66
C ILE A 4 3.75 -20.15 3.33
N ASN A 5 3.73 -21.44 3.01
CA ASN A 5 4.24 -21.89 1.71
C ASN A 5 3.46 -21.30 0.56
N LYS A 6 2.13 -21.16 0.74
CA LYS A 6 1.30 -20.49 -0.23
C LYS A 6 1.62 -19.01 -0.38
N VAL A 7 1.99 -18.32 0.70
CA VAL A 7 2.45 -16.92 0.62
C VAL A 7 3.71 -16.80 -0.24
N ILE A 8 4.67 -17.74 -0.06
CA ILE A 8 5.91 -17.76 -0.85
C ILE A 8 5.61 -18.03 -2.34
N GLU A 9 4.76 -19.01 -2.63
CA GLU A 9 4.35 -19.34 -3.99
C GLU A 9 3.64 -18.18 -4.71
N GLU A 10 2.72 -17.51 -4.02
CA GLU A 10 1.95 -16.40 -4.60
C GLU A 10 2.82 -15.14 -4.84
N MET A 11 3.95 -14.99 -4.15
CA MET A 11 4.91 -13.92 -4.42
C MET A 11 5.65 -14.10 -5.75
N ASP A 12 5.71 -15.32 -6.30
CA ASP A 12 6.29 -15.63 -7.62
C ASP A 12 7.74 -15.13 -7.74
N LEU A 13 8.53 -15.26 -6.65
CA LEU A 13 9.92 -14.86 -6.57
C LEU A 13 10.79 -16.12 -6.41
N GLU A 14 11.75 -16.30 -7.33
CA GLU A 14 12.60 -17.48 -7.35
C GLU A 14 13.65 -17.47 -6.22
N GLY A 15 13.85 -18.62 -5.58
CA GLY A 15 14.93 -18.85 -4.63
C GLY A 15 14.53 -18.60 -3.17
N ASN A 16 15.51 -18.24 -2.33
CA ASN A 16 15.30 -18.10 -0.89
C ASN A 16 14.61 -16.75 -0.59
N PRO A 17 13.46 -16.74 0.11
CA PRO A 17 12.76 -15.51 0.50
C PRO A 17 13.64 -14.47 1.19
N SER A 18 14.61 -14.86 2.01
CA SER A 18 15.49 -13.94 2.73
C SER A 18 16.41 -13.09 1.82
N LYS A 19 16.54 -13.44 0.54
CA LYS A 19 17.29 -12.66 -0.46
C LYS A 19 16.43 -11.61 -1.17
N HIS A 20 15.13 -11.64 -0.93
CA HIS A 20 14.19 -10.72 -1.55
C HIS A 20 13.70 -9.69 -0.55
N ARG A 21 14.02 -8.43 -0.81
CA ARG A 21 13.44 -7.31 -0.05
C ARG A 21 12.05 -7.02 -0.55
N ILE A 22 11.09 -6.99 0.38
CA ILE A 22 9.70 -6.61 0.10
C ILE A 22 9.39 -5.32 0.85
N VAL A 23 8.99 -4.29 0.14
CA VAL A 23 8.51 -3.06 0.75
C VAL A 23 6.99 -3.16 0.92
N VAL A 24 6.52 -2.99 2.15
CA VAL A 24 5.09 -3.00 2.48
C VAL A 24 4.59 -1.57 2.67
N ALA A 25 3.57 -1.18 1.89
CA ALA A 25 2.85 0.07 2.09
C ALA A 25 1.95 -0.05 3.33
N MET A 26 2.40 0.50 4.46
CA MET A 26 1.71 0.42 5.75
C MET A 26 0.87 1.66 5.98
N SER A 27 -0.44 1.47 6.13
CA SER A 27 -1.40 2.55 6.43
C SER A 27 -1.71 2.71 7.92
N GLY A 28 -1.15 1.84 8.79
CA GLY A 28 -1.56 1.73 10.20
C GLY A 28 -2.79 0.84 10.42
N GLY A 29 -3.51 0.48 9.36
CA GLY A 29 -4.65 -0.43 9.43
C GLY A 29 -4.23 -1.90 9.56
N VAL A 30 -5.22 -2.74 9.94
CA VAL A 30 -5.04 -4.19 10.16
C VAL A 30 -4.52 -4.90 8.92
N ASP A 31 -5.07 -4.59 7.75
CA ASP A 31 -4.79 -5.32 6.50
C ASP A 31 -3.31 -5.21 6.09
N SER A 32 -2.76 -4.00 6.10
CA SER A 32 -1.35 -3.77 5.80
C SER A 32 -0.42 -4.35 6.87
N SER A 33 -0.87 -4.36 8.13
CA SER A 33 -0.13 -4.96 9.25
C SER A 33 -0.06 -6.48 9.13
N VAL A 34 -1.17 -7.13 8.76
CA VAL A 34 -1.22 -8.58 8.49
C VAL A 34 -0.36 -8.93 7.28
N THR A 35 -0.40 -8.12 6.22
CA THR A 35 0.47 -8.31 5.05
C THR A 35 1.94 -8.30 5.44
N ALA A 36 2.37 -7.34 6.27
CA ALA A 36 3.75 -7.27 6.75
C ALA A 36 4.11 -8.49 7.61
N ALA A 37 3.22 -8.91 8.53
CA ALA A 37 3.44 -10.04 9.40
C ALA A 37 3.60 -11.36 8.61
N LEU A 38 2.75 -11.60 7.62
CA LEU A 38 2.82 -12.80 6.77
C LEU A 38 4.12 -12.86 5.97
N LEU A 39 4.59 -11.75 5.44
CA LEU A 39 5.84 -11.69 4.70
C LEU A 39 7.07 -11.89 5.60
N VAL A 40 7.04 -11.37 6.83
CA VAL A 40 8.09 -11.64 7.83
C VAL A 40 8.10 -13.12 8.22
N GLU A 41 6.92 -13.72 8.47
CA GLU A 41 6.79 -15.14 8.80
C GLU A 41 7.23 -16.04 7.64
N ALA A 42 7.03 -15.60 6.39
CA ALA A 42 7.51 -16.25 5.19
C ALA A 42 9.04 -16.11 4.98
N GLY A 43 9.73 -15.34 5.81
CA GLY A 43 11.19 -15.20 5.81
C GLY A 43 11.73 -14.17 4.81
N PHE A 44 10.90 -13.26 4.28
CA PHE A 44 11.36 -12.17 3.42
C PHE A 44 12.07 -11.06 4.22
N ASP A 45 12.97 -10.31 3.55
CA ASP A 45 13.53 -9.06 4.08
C ASP A 45 12.48 -7.93 3.92
N VAL A 46 11.74 -7.65 4.98
CA VAL A 46 10.59 -6.74 4.94
C VAL A 46 10.95 -5.35 5.42
N VAL A 47 10.50 -4.33 4.69
CA VAL A 47 10.63 -2.91 5.06
C VAL A 47 9.25 -2.26 4.98
N GLY A 48 8.82 -1.59 6.04
CA GLY A 48 7.58 -0.81 6.09
C GLY A 48 7.77 0.61 5.55
N LEU A 49 6.87 1.06 4.68
CA LEU A 49 6.76 2.46 4.26
C LEU A 49 5.37 3.01 4.58
N THR A 50 5.31 4.17 5.22
CA THR A 50 4.06 4.93 5.43
C THR A 50 4.17 6.29 4.76
N MET A 51 3.11 6.69 4.05
CA MET A 51 3.00 8.04 3.47
C MET A 51 2.34 8.99 4.48
N GLN A 52 2.99 10.12 4.74
CA GLN A 52 2.35 11.24 5.42
C GLN A 52 1.74 12.15 4.35
N LEU A 53 0.41 12.14 4.25
CA LEU A 53 -0.33 12.90 3.23
C LEU A 53 -0.79 14.27 3.71
N TYR A 54 -0.79 14.53 5.02
CA TYR A 54 -1.24 15.77 5.65
C TYR A 54 -0.35 16.18 6.81
N ASP A 55 -0.17 17.49 7.00
CA ASP A 55 0.43 18.06 8.20
C ASP A 55 -0.60 18.05 9.36
N HIS A 56 -0.35 17.21 10.37
CA HIS A 56 -1.22 17.08 11.53
C HIS A 56 -1.20 18.29 12.46
N GLY A 57 -0.25 19.20 12.30
CA GLY A 57 -0.18 20.47 13.07
C GLY A 57 -1.19 21.51 12.57
N LYS A 58 -1.65 21.40 11.33
CA LYS A 58 -2.52 22.39 10.67
C LYS A 58 -3.96 21.93 10.46
N THR A 59 -4.25 20.63 10.60
CA THR A 59 -5.57 20.08 10.28
C THR A 59 -6.28 19.62 11.54
N VAL A 60 -7.54 20.03 11.70
CA VAL A 60 -8.44 19.61 12.78
C VAL A 60 -8.54 18.08 12.81
N LYS A 61 -8.41 17.49 14.00
CA LYS A 61 -8.57 16.06 14.28
C LYS A 61 -9.87 15.52 13.69
N LYS A 62 -9.84 15.00 12.47
CA LYS A 62 -10.92 14.14 11.93
C LYS A 62 -10.49 12.69 12.05
N THR A 63 -11.18 11.95 12.90
CA THR A 63 -11.12 10.49 12.95
C THR A 63 -11.54 9.93 11.59
N GLY A 64 -10.70 9.10 10.97
CA GLY A 64 -11.02 8.41 9.71
C GLY A 64 -10.38 8.98 8.44
N ALA A 65 -9.50 9.99 8.52
CA ALA A 65 -8.68 10.40 7.38
C ALA A 65 -7.52 9.41 7.18
N CYS A 66 -7.34 8.91 5.96
CA CYS A 66 -6.17 8.06 5.62
C CYS A 66 -4.86 8.72 6.06
N CYS A 67 -4.00 7.96 6.75
CA CYS A 67 -2.67 8.40 7.21
C CYS A 67 -2.71 9.53 8.25
N ALA A 68 -3.66 9.48 9.19
CA ALA A 68 -3.66 10.33 10.39
C ALA A 68 -2.43 10.02 11.28
N GLY A 69 -2.04 10.96 12.16
CA GLY A 69 -0.88 10.77 13.03
C GLY A 69 -0.96 9.53 13.92
N SER A 70 -2.18 9.10 14.30
CA SER A 70 -2.46 7.82 14.97
C SER A 70 -2.03 6.63 14.09
N ASP A 71 -2.38 6.66 12.82
CA ASP A 71 -2.13 5.56 11.88
C ASP A 71 -0.61 5.37 11.64
N ILE A 72 0.15 6.46 11.58
CA ILE A 72 1.61 6.42 11.51
C ILE A 72 2.20 5.77 12.76
N ASN A 73 1.66 6.09 13.94
CA ASN A 73 2.10 5.50 15.20
C ASN A 73 1.75 4.01 15.28
N ASP A 74 0.57 3.62 14.81
CA ASP A 74 0.16 2.21 14.75
C ASP A 74 1.07 1.42 13.81
N ALA A 75 1.39 1.95 12.63
CA ALA A 75 2.35 1.35 11.71
C ALA A 75 3.73 1.18 12.35
N ARG A 76 4.22 2.18 13.10
CA ARG A 76 5.49 2.10 13.83
C ARG A 76 5.47 1.02 14.91
N LEU A 77 4.40 0.94 15.70
CA LEU A 77 4.24 -0.07 16.75
C LEU A 77 4.25 -1.49 16.18
N VAL A 78 3.51 -1.71 15.09
CA VAL A 78 3.50 -3.00 14.39
C VAL A 78 4.89 -3.32 13.86
N SER A 79 5.55 -2.39 13.17
CA SER A 79 6.89 -2.59 12.62
C SER A 79 7.91 -2.92 13.71
N THR A 80 7.84 -2.24 14.86
CA THR A 80 8.68 -2.53 16.03
C THR A 80 8.44 -3.95 16.56
N LYS A 81 7.17 -4.38 16.65
CA LYS A 81 6.83 -5.74 17.08
C LYS A 81 7.31 -6.82 16.11
N LEU A 82 7.28 -6.53 14.81
CA LEU A 82 7.77 -7.43 13.77
C LEU A 82 9.30 -7.40 13.61
N GLY A 83 9.99 -6.45 14.24
CA GLY A 83 11.44 -6.30 14.12
C GLY A 83 11.89 -5.79 12.74
N ILE A 84 11.03 -5.07 12.00
CA ILE A 84 11.32 -4.57 10.66
C ILE A 84 11.62 -3.06 10.65
N PRO A 85 12.49 -2.58 9.75
CA PRO A 85 12.69 -1.15 9.50
C PRO A 85 11.37 -0.51 9.02
N HIS A 86 11.10 0.72 9.49
CA HIS A 86 9.93 1.48 9.09
C HIS A 86 10.29 2.94 8.79
N TYR A 87 9.89 3.43 7.63
CA TYR A 87 10.12 4.80 7.20
C TYR A 87 8.81 5.52 6.93
N VAL A 88 8.74 6.75 7.40
CA VAL A 88 7.63 7.67 7.09
C VAL A 88 8.12 8.66 6.04
N LEU A 89 7.45 8.70 4.92
CA LEU A 89 7.78 9.55 3.80
C LEU A 89 6.79 10.72 3.72
N ASN A 90 7.31 11.94 3.67
CA ASN A 90 6.49 13.11 3.47
C ASN A 90 6.02 13.19 2.01
N TYR A 91 4.71 13.06 1.80
CA TYR A 91 4.02 13.15 0.51
C TYR A 91 3.03 14.30 0.45
N GLU A 92 3.05 15.23 1.39
CA GLU A 92 2.06 16.31 1.50
C GLU A 92 1.98 17.14 0.22
N SER A 93 3.11 17.62 -0.31
CA SER A 93 3.14 18.42 -1.53
C SER A 93 2.69 17.62 -2.75
N ILE A 94 3.19 16.39 -2.90
CA ILE A 94 2.85 15.51 -4.03
C ILE A 94 1.35 15.19 -4.00
N PHE A 95 0.80 14.88 -2.83
CA PHE A 95 -0.62 14.59 -2.67
C PHE A 95 -1.48 15.82 -2.95
N GLN A 96 -1.07 16.99 -2.47
CA GLN A 96 -1.74 18.26 -2.76
C GLN A 96 -1.80 18.53 -4.27
N ASP A 97 -0.68 18.37 -4.96
CA ASP A 97 -0.59 18.72 -6.38
C ASP A 97 -1.28 17.68 -7.27
N GLN A 98 -1.09 16.39 -7.01
CA GLN A 98 -1.55 15.34 -7.92
C GLN A 98 -2.95 14.79 -7.62
N VAL A 99 -3.43 14.96 -6.39
CA VAL A 99 -4.72 14.40 -5.98
C VAL A 99 -5.70 15.48 -5.58
N MET A 100 -5.30 16.42 -4.71
CA MET A 100 -6.23 17.43 -4.20
C MET A 100 -6.56 18.51 -5.25
N ASN A 101 -5.57 18.99 -5.98
CA ASN A 101 -5.81 19.98 -7.04
C ASN A 101 -6.60 19.36 -8.19
N ASP A 102 -6.26 18.13 -8.60
CA ASP A 102 -7.02 17.38 -9.61
C ASP A 102 -8.50 17.16 -9.20
N PHE A 103 -8.73 16.87 -7.92
CA PHE A 103 -10.08 16.75 -7.37
C PHE A 103 -10.89 18.05 -7.51
N VAL A 104 -10.28 19.18 -7.13
CA VAL A 104 -10.94 20.51 -7.25
C VAL A 104 -11.21 20.86 -8.71
N ASP A 105 -10.20 20.71 -9.56
CA ASP A 105 -10.30 21.05 -10.99
C ASP A 105 -11.35 20.19 -11.70
N SER A 106 -11.46 18.91 -11.35
CA SER A 106 -12.50 18.03 -11.91
C SER A 106 -13.91 18.51 -11.57
N TYR A 107 -14.14 18.90 -10.31
CA TYR A 107 -15.44 19.48 -9.94
C TYR A 107 -15.74 20.80 -10.65
N ILE A 108 -14.74 21.67 -10.83
CA ILE A 108 -14.90 22.93 -11.60
C ILE A 108 -15.30 22.62 -13.05
N ARG A 109 -14.79 21.53 -13.64
CA ARG A 109 -15.16 21.09 -14.99
C ARG A 109 -16.50 20.34 -15.05
N GLY A 110 -17.18 20.12 -13.93
CA GLY A 110 -18.42 19.34 -13.85
C GLY A 110 -18.23 17.82 -13.93
N GLU A 111 -17.01 17.33 -13.69
CA GLU A 111 -16.67 15.91 -13.65
C GLU A 111 -16.77 15.37 -12.22
N THR A 112 -16.94 14.05 -12.09
CA THR A 112 -16.94 13.38 -10.77
C THR A 112 -15.57 12.70 -10.55
N PRO A 113 -14.66 13.28 -9.76
CA PRO A 113 -13.35 12.70 -9.52
C PRO A 113 -13.40 11.51 -8.59
N ILE A 114 -12.45 10.59 -8.74
CA ILE A 114 -12.24 9.45 -7.84
C ILE A 114 -10.83 9.56 -7.24
N PRO A 115 -10.66 10.32 -6.14
CA PRO A 115 -9.33 10.62 -5.60
C PRO A 115 -8.55 9.37 -5.16
N CYS A 116 -9.23 8.29 -4.74
CA CYS A 116 -8.55 7.04 -4.38
C CYS A 116 -7.89 6.37 -5.60
N VAL A 117 -8.54 6.38 -6.76
CA VAL A 117 -7.94 5.88 -8.01
C VAL A 117 -6.73 6.74 -8.38
N ARG A 118 -6.90 8.06 -8.36
CA ARG A 118 -5.81 8.99 -8.69
C ARG A 118 -4.60 8.80 -7.75
N CYS A 119 -4.84 8.69 -6.44
CA CYS A 119 -3.79 8.44 -5.45
C CYS A 119 -3.07 7.11 -5.71
N ASN A 120 -3.80 6.04 -6.04
CA ASN A 120 -3.18 4.77 -6.37
C ASN A 120 -2.30 4.88 -7.62
N GLN A 121 -2.81 5.51 -8.70
CA GLN A 121 -2.07 5.67 -9.95
C GLN A 121 -0.79 6.48 -9.79
N THR A 122 -0.87 7.66 -9.19
CA THR A 122 0.22 8.64 -9.20
C THR A 122 1.14 8.52 -8.00
N VAL A 123 0.60 8.36 -6.80
CA VAL A 123 1.37 8.39 -5.55
C VAL A 123 1.85 7.01 -5.17
N LYS A 124 0.93 6.02 -5.03
CA LYS A 124 1.31 4.70 -4.51
C LYS A 124 2.06 3.85 -5.53
N PHE A 125 1.48 3.64 -6.72
CA PHE A 125 2.04 2.71 -7.70
C PHE A 125 3.04 3.34 -8.68
N THR A 126 3.26 4.64 -8.60
CA THR A 126 4.33 5.30 -9.33
C THR A 126 5.43 5.74 -8.38
N ASP A 127 5.20 6.79 -7.60
CA ASP A 127 6.27 7.42 -6.83
C ASP A 127 6.76 6.55 -5.65
N MET A 128 5.83 5.97 -4.85
CA MET A 128 6.23 5.07 -3.76
C MET A 128 6.89 3.79 -4.29
N PHE A 129 6.42 3.26 -5.43
CA PHE A 129 7.04 2.09 -6.06
C PHE A 129 8.47 2.39 -6.52
N ASP A 130 8.73 3.56 -7.09
CA ASP A 130 10.09 3.97 -7.46
C ASP A 130 11.00 4.14 -6.25
N ARG A 131 10.47 4.59 -5.12
CA ARG A 131 11.22 4.63 -3.86
C ARG A 131 11.51 3.23 -3.33
N ALA A 132 10.55 2.30 -3.43
CA ALA A 132 10.78 0.91 -3.08
C ALA A 132 11.92 0.29 -3.91
N LYS A 133 11.93 0.53 -5.22
CA LYS A 133 13.05 0.12 -6.10
C LYS A 133 14.41 0.68 -5.66
N LYS A 134 14.45 1.98 -5.28
CA LYS A 134 15.68 2.62 -4.76
C LYS A 134 16.16 2.01 -3.45
N LEU A 135 15.28 1.39 -2.66
CA LEU A 135 15.62 0.61 -1.48
C LEU A 135 16.06 -0.83 -1.81
N GLY A 136 16.14 -1.19 -3.08
CA GLY A 136 16.52 -2.52 -3.54
C GLY A 136 15.41 -3.55 -3.40
N ALA A 137 14.14 -3.12 -3.39
CA ALA A 137 13.01 -4.04 -3.27
C ALA A 137 12.80 -4.86 -4.54
N SER A 138 12.59 -6.16 -4.37
CA SER A 138 12.15 -7.09 -5.41
C SER A 138 10.67 -6.91 -5.74
N ALA A 139 9.86 -6.52 -4.74
CA ALA A 139 8.44 -6.24 -4.90
C ALA A 139 7.94 -5.21 -3.87
N MET A 140 6.76 -4.62 -4.15
CA MET A 140 6.00 -3.83 -3.20
C MET A 140 4.68 -4.54 -2.91
N ALA A 141 4.35 -4.66 -1.62
CA ALA A 141 3.11 -5.27 -1.15
C ALA A 141 2.19 -4.20 -0.53
N THR A 142 0.89 -4.43 -0.67
CA THR A 142 -0.17 -3.58 -0.08
C THR A 142 -1.24 -4.45 0.55
N GLY A 143 -2.07 -3.88 1.42
CA GLY A 143 -3.23 -4.55 2.02
C GLY A 143 -4.51 -4.48 1.19
N HIS A 144 -4.44 -4.28 -0.13
CA HIS A 144 -5.63 -4.20 -0.96
C HIS A 144 -6.27 -5.58 -1.22
N TYR A 145 -7.62 -5.61 -1.20
CA TYR A 145 -8.41 -6.82 -1.43
C TYR A 145 -8.73 -7.01 -2.90
N ILE A 146 -7.81 -7.65 -3.61
CA ILE A 146 -7.95 -8.09 -5.00
C ILE A 146 -7.35 -9.47 -5.17
N ARG A 147 -7.59 -10.11 -6.31
CA ARG A 147 -6.95 -11.38 -6.68
C ARG A 147 -6.27 -11.27 -8.03
N ARG A 148 -5.08 -11.87 -8.13
CA ARG A 148 -4.41 -12.13 -9.40
C ARG A 148 -4.61 -13.59 -9.79
N LYS A 149 -4.92 -13.84 -11.05
CA LYS A 149 -4.90 -15.18 -11.64
C LYS A 149 -4.19 -15.14 -12.99
N ASN A 150 -3.42 -16.16 -13.27
CA ASN A 150 -2.83 -16.35 -14.59
C ASN A 150 -3.86 -17.07 -15.48
N ARG A 151 -4.26 -16.43 -16.57
CA ARG A 151 -5.14 -17.01 -17.58
C ARG A 151 -4.40 -17.09 -18.90
N SER A 152 -4.14 -18.31 -19.37
CA SER A 152 -3.42 -18.55 -20.64
C SER A 152 -2.06 -17.80 -20.72
N GLY A 153 -1.33 -17.77 -19.61
CA GLY A 153 -0.01 -17.09 -19.54
C GLY A 153 -0.05 -15.58 -19.29
N ASN A 154 -1.23 -14.97 -19.27
CA ASN A 154 -1.37 -13.54 -18.96
C ASN A 154 -1.93 -13.33 -17.55
N PRO A 155 -1.33 -12.46 -16.74
CA PRO A 155 -1.88 -12.09 -15.44
C PRO A 155 -3.17 -11.28 -15.63
N SER A 156 -4.20 -11.62 -14.86
CA SER A 156 -5.47 -10.91 -14.84
C SER A 156 -5.88 -10.60 -13.41
N LEU A 157 -6.42 -9.39 -13.19
CA LEU A 157 -6.98 -8.99 -11.89
C LEU A 157 -8.44 -9.43 -11.79
N TYR A 158 -8.80 -9.91 -10.62
CA TYR A 158 -10.16 -10.34 -10.28
C TYR A 158 -10.61 -9.64 -9.00
N THR A 159 -11.91 -9.50 -8.85
CA THR A 159 -12.54 -9.01 -7.62
C THR A 159 -12.11 -9.84 -6.41
N GLY A 160 -12.13 -9.23 -5.24
CA GLY A 160 -11.90 -9.90 -3.95
C GLY A 160 -12.83 -11.10 -3.76
N ILE A 161 -12.48 -12.02 -2.84
CA ILE A 161 -13.35 -13.15 -2.49
C ILE A 161 -14.59 -12.64 -1.76
N ASP A 162 -14.39 -11.72 -0.81
CA ASP A 162 -15.46 -11.02 -0.13
C ASP A 162 -15.86 -9.79 -0.93
N SER A 163 -17.05 -9.81 -1.51
CA SER A 163 -17.59 -8.72 -2.31
C SER A 163 -17.80 -7.42 -1.51
N SER A 164 -17.99 -7.52 -0.20
CA SER A 164 -18.13 -6.35 0.68
C SER A 164 -16.81 -5.64 0.95
N LYS A 165 -15.69 -6.30 0.67
CA LYS A 165 -14.32 -5.82 0.86
C LYS A 165 -13.57 -5.60 -0.45
N ASP A 166 -14.21 -5.86 -1.59
CA ASP A 166 -13.57 -5.73 -2.90
C ASP A 166 -13.06 -4.31 -3.15
N GLN A 167 -11.80 -4.20 -3.56
CA GLN A 167 -11.13 -2.94 -3.87
C GLN A 167 -10.64 -2.87 -5.33
N SER A 168 -11.07 -3.80 -6.17
CA SER A 168 -10.69 -3.82 -7.58
C SER A 168 -11.08 -2.53 -8.31
N TYR A 169 -12.19 -1.89 -7.90
CA TYR A 169 -12.65 -0.61 -8.44
C TYR A 169 -11.62 0.54 -8.25
N PHE A 170 -10.80 0.49 -7.22
CA PHE A 170 -9.77 1.52 -6.98
C PHE A 170 -8.44 1.21 -7.69
N LEU A 171 -8.34 0.06 -8.36
CA LEU A 171 -7.10 -0.50 -8.91
C LEU A 171 -7.22 -0.86 -10.40
N PHE A 172 -8.29 -0.42 -11.08
CA PHE A 172 -8.54 -0.75 -12.48
C PHE A 172 -7.65 0.02 -13.46
N ALA A 173 -7.00 1.09 -13.06
CA ALA A 173 -6.30 2.04 -13.91
C ALA A 173 -4.79 2.05 -13.65
#